data_41e1b40fa4aa61f6ec3452132b28e095
#
_entry.id   41e1b40fa4aa61f6ec3452132b28e095
#
_cell.length_a   1.000
_cell.length_b   1.000
_cell.length_c   1.000
_cell.angle_alpha   90.00
_cell.angle_beta   90.00
_cell.angle_gamma   90.00
#
_symmetry.space_group_name_H-M   'P 1'
#
loop_
_entity.id
_entity.type
_entity.pdbx_description
1 polymer ?
#
loop_
_entity_poly.entity_id
_entity_poly.type
_entity_poly.pdbx_seq_one_letter_code
_entity_poly.pdbx_strand_id
1 'polypeptide(L)'
;MSIKPLRTNARRAAPNRLKIEERFADEARFIKSWFDSPLTTGAVTPSGRFLARAMARCVDPKADGLIVELGPGTGPVTEALVARGVPVEKLVLVEYDPAFCKLLERRFPGAQVLRGDAYRLKDTLRHLDGAAVATIVSSLPLLTRPERERLQLLDEAFALMGAEGSFVQFTYGLVSPMPLKTNRRAAADYRGEVSNPVWLNLPPARVWRYTRADAKGVQLVTHLRRHNDLAPAFKAFRQKQVEPALAFLKKIADGPRDGRR
;
A
#
# COMPACT_ATOMS: atom_id res chain seq x y z
N MET A 1 -48.94 20.80 39.33
CA MET A 1 -47.70 20.02 39.24
C MET A 1 -47.59 19.50 37.82
N SER A 2 -46.72 20.13 37.00
CA SER A 2 -46.59 19.82 35.60
C SER A 2 -45.27 19.05 35.38
N ILE A 3 -45.38 17.81 34.91
CA ILE A 3 -44.20 16.92 34.66
C ILE A 3 -43.71 17.18 33.25
N LYS A 4 -42.48 17.67 33.10
CA LYS A 4 -41.80 17.81 31.82
C LYS A 4 -41.30 16.44 31.35
N PRO A 5 -41.45 16.08 30.04
CA PRO A 5 -40.92 14.84 29.52
C PRO A 5 -39.39 14.96 29.29
N LEU A 6 -38.67 13.88 29.62
CA LEU A 6 -37.23 13.69 29.39
C LEU A 6 -36.92 13.70 27.88
N ARG A 7 -35.90 14.50 27.54
CA ARG A 7 -35.31 14.49 26.16
C ARG A 7 -34.54 13.18 25.95
N THR A 8 -35.02 12.40 25.02
CA THR A 8 -34.32 11.22 24.48
C THR A 8 -33.07 11.65 23.71
N ASN A 9 -31.91 11.23 24.17
CA ASN A 9 -30.64 11.36 23.47
C ASN A 9 -30.70 10.59 22.15
N ALA A 10 -30.68 11.28 21.03
CA ALA A 10 -30.49 10.69 19.70
C ALA A 10 -29.11 10.03 19.64
N ARG A 11 -29.07 8.71 19.61
CA ARG A 11 -27.87 7.91 19.33
C ARG A 11 -27.34 8.32 17.96
N ARG A 12 -26.14 8.88 17.90
CA ARG A 12 -25.39 9.07 16.65
C ARG A 12 -25.23 7.71 15.97
N ALA A 13 -25.86 7.55 14.83
CA ALA A 13 -25.75 6.35 14.00
C ALA A 13 -24.28 6.11 13.64
N ALA A 14 -23.78 4.90 13.91
CA ALA A 14 -22.48 4.45 13.48
C ALA A 14 -22.39 4.51 11.93
N PRO A 15 -21.25 4.88 11.37
CA PRO A 15 -21.10 4.92 9.90
C PRO A 15 -21.36 3.53 9.34
N ASN A 16 -22.22 3.49 8.31
CA ASN A 16 -22.79 2.30 7.69
C ASN A 16 -21.65 1.36 7.18
N ARG A 17 -21.41 0.25 7.86
CA ARG A 17 -20.38 -0.75 7.55
C ARG A 17 -20.43 -1.20 6.08
N LEU A 18 -21.63 -1.41 5.54
CA LEU A 18 -21.87 -1.83 4.16
C LEU A 18 -21.28 -0.86 3.12
N LYS A 19 -21.40 0.46 3.33
CA LYS A 19 -20.80 1.46 2.41
C LYS A 19 -19.25 1.48 2.43
N ILE A 20 -18.66 1.04 3.51
CA ILE A 20 -17.20 0.93 3.62
C ILE A 20 -16.72 -0.31 2.86
N GLU A 21 -17.39 -1.44 3.02
CA GLU A 21 -17.06 -2.71 2.34
C GLU A 21 -17.25 -2.64 0.82
N GLU A 22 -18.34 -2.01 0.34
CA GLU A 22 -18.55 -1.77 -1.10
C GLU A 22 -17.43 -0.91 -1.72
N ARG A 23 -16.97 0.12 -1.01
CA ARG A 23 -15.88 0.99 -1.48
C ARG A 23 -14.54 0.27 -1.55
N PHE A 24 -14.27 -0.64 -0.61
CA PHE A 24 -13.08 -1.48 -0.66
C PHE A 24 -13.12 -2.49 -1.80
N ALA A 25 -14.31 -3.01 -2.13
CA ALA A 25 -14.47 -3.92 -3.25
C ALA A 25 -14.22 -3.24 -4.60
N ASP A 26 -14.60 -1.96 -4.75
CA ASP A 26 -14.36 -1.20 -5.98
C ASP A 26 -12.88 -0.84 -6.15
N GLU A 27 -12.20 -0.44 -5.06
CA GLU A 27 -10.74 -0.22 -5.09
C GLU A 27 -9.98 -1.51 -5.38
N ALA A 28 -10.39 -2.62 -4.79
CA ALA A 28 -9.80 -3.93 -5.02
C ALA A 28 -9.95 -4.38 -6.47
N ARG A 29 -11.13 -4.19 -7.08
CA ARG A 29 -11.38 -4.49 -8.49
C ARG A 29 -10.55 -3.61 -9.42
N PHE A 30 -10.42 -2.32 -9.11
CA PHE A 30 -9.60 -1.39 -9.89
C PHE A 30 -8.11 -1.78 -9.83
N ILE A 31 -7.59 -2.06 -8.64
CA ILE A 31 -6.21 -2.50 -8.44
C ILE A 31 -5.97 -3.83 -9.18
N LYS A 32 -6.90 -4.77 -9.07
CA LYS A 32 -6.82 -6.06 -9.78
C LYS A 32 -6.81 -5.87 -11.28
N SER A 33 -7.70 -5.06 -11.86
CA SER A 33 -7.74 -4.82 -13.30
C SER A 33 -6.46 -4.14 -13.80
N TRP A 34 -5.83 -3.32 -12.97
CA TRP A 34 -4.56 -2.67 -13.29
C TRP A 34 -3.39 -3.64 -13.23
N PHE A 35 -3.39 -4.59 -12.29
CA PHE A 35 -2.41 -5.68 -12.23
C PHE A 35 -2.63 -6.75 -13.30
N ASP A 36 -3.89 -7.01 -13.68
CA ASP A 36 -4.24 -8.01 -14.70
C ASP A 36 -3.97 -7.49 -16.14
N SER A 37 -3.69 -6.20 -16.32
CA SER A 37 -3.46 -5.57 -17.63
C SER A 37 -2.12 -4.84 -17.82
N PRO A 38 -1.01 -5.25 -17.22
CA PRO A 38 0.27 -4.55 -17.37
C PRO A 38 0.86 -4.70 -18.78
N LEU A 39 0.44 -5.72 -19.53
CA LEU A 39 0.99 -6.05 -20.86
C LEU A 39 0.27 -5.33 -22.00
N THR A 40 -0.93 -4.82 -21.82
CA THR A 40 -1.68 -4.13 -22.88
C THR A 40 -1.31 -2.66 -23.03
N THR A 41 -0.65 -2.07 -22.06
CA THR A 41 -0.24 -0.66 -22.07
C THR A 41 1.24 -0.42 -22.30
N GLY A 42 2.06 -1.44 -22.52
CA GLY A 42 3.46 -1.35 -23.02
C GLY A 42 4.39 -0.29 -22.40
N ALA A 43 3.94 0.48 -21.46
CA ALA A 43 4.67 1.55 -20.81
C ALA A 43 4.35 1.58 -19.33
N VAL A 44 5.38 1.61 -18.51
CA VAL A 44 5.29 2.11 -17.13
C VAL A 44 4.65 3.48 -17.23
N THR A 45 3.38 3.60 -16.84
CA THR A 45 2.68 4.90 -16.86
C THR A 45 3.54 5.90 -16.06
N PRO A 46 3.75 7.13 -16.57
CA PRO A 46 4.53 8.16 -15.86
C PRO A 46 4.11 8.33 -14.40
N SER A 47 2.82 8.12 -14.11
CA SER A 47 2.25 8.13 -12.75
C SER A 47 2.89 7.11 -11.81
N GLY A 48 3.13 5.88 -12.23
CA GLY A 48 3.75 4.85 -11.38
C GLY A 48 5.13 5.23 -10.85
N ARG A 49 5.91 6.04 -11.59
CA ARG A 49 7.24 6.50 -11.15
C ARG A 49 7.19 7.43 -9.94
N PHE A 50 6.18 8.27 -9.83
CA PHE A 50 6.04 9.17 -8.67
C PHE A 50 5.68 8.39 -7.41
N LEU A 51 4.81 7.39 -7.52
CA LEU A 51 4.48 6.50 -6.42
C LEU A 51 5.70 5.65 -6.00
N ALA A 52 6.39 5.06 -6.94
CA ALA A 52 7.60 4.28 -6.70
C ALA A 52 8.67 5.10 -5.94
N ARG A 53 8.91 6.35 -6.37
CA ARG A 53 9.81 7.27 -5.68
C ARG A 53 9.31 7.63 -4.27
N ALA A 54 8.00 7.78 -4.08
CA ALA A 54 7.43 8.05 -2.76
C ALA A 54 7.63 6.86 -1.81
N MET A 55 7.48 5.63 -2.29
CA MET A 55 7.75 4.41 -1.53
C MET A 55 9.24 4.29 -1.20
N ALA A 56 10.11 4.48 -2.18
CA ALA A 56 11.56 4.42 -1.98
C ALA A 56 12.06 5.45 -0.95
N ARG A 57 11.43 6.63 -0.84
CA ARG A 57 11.78 7.64 0.19
C ARG A 57 11.58 7.15 1.62
N CYS A 58 10.74 6.14 1.84
CA CYS A 58 10.52 5.54 3.15
C CYS A 58 11.61 4.53 3.53
N VAL A 59 12.55 4.25 2.64
CA VAL A 59 13.65 3.30 2.85
C VAL A 59 14.95 4.07 3.09
N ASP A 60 15.69 3.69 4.13
CA ASP A 60 17.07 4.18 4.33
C ASP A 60 18.03 3.35 3.49
N PRO A 61 18.72 3.95 2.49
CA PRO A 61 19.66 3.21 1.65
C PRO A 61 20.92 2.76 2.41
N LYS A 62 21.17 3.35 3.59
CA LYS A 62 22.32 3.02 4.46
C LYS A 62 21.97 2.02 5.56
N ALA A 63 20.70 1.62 5.67
CA ALA A 63 20.29 0.68 6.71
C ALA A 63 21.11 -0.62 6.64
N ASP A 64 21.46 -1.13 7.82
CA ASP A 64 22.06 -2.46 7.92
C ASP A 64 20.98 -3.52 7.71
N GLY A 65 21.21 -4.38 6.72
CA GLY A 65 20.32 -5.48 6.40
C GLY A 65 19.76 -5.41 4.98
N LEU A 66 18.97 -6.43 4.67
CA LEU A 66 18.32 -6.60 3.38
C LEU A 66 17.08 -5.72 3.26
N ILE A 67 16.79 -5.32 2.05
CA ILE A 67 15.53 -4.68 1.67
C ILE A 67 14.72 -5.70 0.86
N VAL A 68 13.59 -6.13 1.39
CA VAL A 68 12.71 -7.10 0.73
C VAL A 68 11.59 -6.36 0.01
N GLU A 69 11.42 -6.59 -1.27
CA GLU A 69 10.29 -6.06 -2.05
C GLU A 69 9.30 -7.17 -2.37
N LEU A 70 8.02 -6.97 -2.02
CA LEU A 70 6.93 -7.91 -2.25
C LEU A 70 6.10 -7.46 -3.44
N GLY A 71 6.01 -8.32 -4.46
CA GLY A 71 5.28 -8.07 -5.69
C GLY A 71 5.88 -6.94 -6.53
N PRO A 72 7.17 -6.98 -6.89
CA PRO A 72 7.83 -5.95 -7.70
C PRO A 72 7.23 -5.82 -9.11
N GLY A 73 6.62 -6.88 -9.65
CA GLY A 73 6.06 -6.90 -11.00
C GLY A 73 7.12 -6.57 -12.04
N THR A 74 6.95 -5.46 -12.78
CA THR A 74 7.95 -4.98 -13.74
C THR A 74 9.13 -4.23 -13.11
N GLY A 75 9.15 -4.00 -11.79
CA GLY A 75 10.26 -3.42 -11.02
C GLY A 75 10.35 -1.90 -10.93
N PRO A 76 9.25 -1.12 -10.99
CA PRO A 76 9.34 0.35 -10.89
C PRO A 76 9.78 0.82 -9.50
N VAL A 77 9.40 0.10 -8.42
CA VAL A 77 9.82 0.43 -7.06
C VAL A 77 11.26 -0.02 -6.85
N THR A 78 11.64 -1.19 -7.35
CA THR A 78 13.04 -1.67 -7.38
C THR A 78 13.96 -0.62 -8.03
N GLU A 79 13.58 -0.11 -9.22
CA GLU A 79 14.33 0.96 -9.91
C GLU A 79 14.46 2.22 -9.06
N ALA A 80 13.40 2.62 -8.38
CA ALA A 80 13.41 3.79 -7.51
C ALA A 80 14.27 3.59 -6.24
N LEU A 81 14.33 2.37 -5.70
CA LEU A 81 15.21 1.99 -4.58
C LEU A 81 16.68 2.08 -5.00
N VAL A 82 17.05 1.50 -6.14
CA VAL A 82 18.41 1.58 -6.71
C VAL A 82 18.79 3.04 -7.00
N ALA A 83 17.91 3.81 -7.64
CA ALA A 83 18.15 5.22 -7.93
C ALA A 83 18.31 6.08 -6.65
N ARG A 84 17.79 5.61 -5.51
CA ARG A 84 17.99 6.25 -4.20
C ARG A 84 19.30 5.88 -3.53
N GLY A 85 20.04 4.93 -4.08
CA GLY A 85 21.34 4.48 -3.57
C GLY A 85 21.27 3.21 -2.72
N VAL A 86 20.17 2.45 -2.77
CA VAL A 86 20.14 1.10 -2.20
C VAL A 86 21.02 0.21 -3.06
N PRO A 87 22.05 -0.45 -2.49
CA PRO A 87 22.86 -1.41 -3.23
C PRO A 87 21.99 -2.56 -3.75
N VAL A 88 22.18 -2.92 -5.00
CA VAL A 88 21.34 -3.96 -5.65
C VAL A 88 21.48 -5.32 -4.96
N GLU A 89 22.63 -5.60 -4.39
CA GLU A 89 22.96 -6.83 -3.67
C GLU A 89 22.19 -6.95 -2.32
N LYS A 90 21.70 -5.82 -1.80
CA LYS A 90 20.82 -5.80 -0.62
C LYS A 90 19.35 -6.06 -0.95
N LEU A 91 18.99 -6.13 -2.23
CA LEU A 91 17.59 -6.30 -2.66
C LEU A 91 17.22 -7.77 -2.77
N VAL A 92 16.12 -8.11 -2.11
CA VAL A 92 15.44 -9.41 -2.24
C VAL A 92 14.05 -9.16 -2.83
N LEU A 93 13.79 -9.67 -4.02
CA LEU A 93 12.58 -9.43 -4.80
C LEU A 93 11.71 -10.69 -4.78
N VAL A 94 10.58 -10.65 -4.08
CA VAL A 94 9.62 -11.76 -3.99
C VAL A 94 8.52 -11.57 -5.02
N GLU A 95 8.51 -12.41 -6.05
CA GLU A 95 7.55 -12.33 -7.15
C GLU A 95 6.94 -13.72 -7.42
N TYR A 96 5.64 -13.75 -7.70
CA TYR A 96 4.93 -15.00 -7.96
C TYR A 96 4.99 -15.41 -9.44
N ASP A 97 4.91 -14.43 -10.34
CA ASP A 97 4.88 -14.68 -11.79
C ASP A 97 6.29 -14.99 -12.33
N PRO A 98 6.49 -16.18 -12.95
CA PRO A 98 7.80 -16.57 -13.45
C PRO A 98 8.32 -15.70 -14.60
N ALA A 99 7.43 -15.04 -15.37
CA ALA A 99 7.84 -14.14 -16.44
C ALA A 99 8.40 -12.84 -15.87
N PHE A 100 7.79 -12.33 -14.79
CA PHE A 100 8.32 -11.18 -14.06
C PHE A 100 9.61 -11.53 -13.31
N CYS A 101 9.74 -12.71 -12.71
CA CYS A 101 11.02 -13.15 -12.14
C CYS A 101 12.16 -13.03 -13.15
N LYS A 102 12.00 -13.64 -14.35
CA LYS A 102 12.99 -13.56 -15.44
C LYS A 102 13.26 -12.13 -15.90
N LEU A 103 12.25 -11.26 -15.89
CA LEU A 103 12.41 -9.86 -16.24
C LEU A 103 13.27 -9.14 -15.19
N LEU A 104 12.98 -9.36 -13.89
CA LEU A 104 13.67 -8.74 -12.77
C LEU A 104 15.15 -9.17 -12.70
N GLU A 105 15.44 -10.45 -12.90
CA GLU A 105 16.81 -10.98 -12.99
C GLU A 105 17.64 -10.27 -14.05
N ARG A 106 17.03 -10.01 -15.22
CA ARG A 106 17.70 -9.28 -16.31
C ARG A 106 17.84 -7.79 -16.05
N ARG A 107 16.84 -7.17 -15.39
CA ARG A 107 16.84 -5.72 -15.14
C ARG A 107 17.72 -5.31 -13.97
N PHE A 108 17.83 -6.17 -12.96
CA PHE A 108 18.53 -5.89 -11.71
C PHE A 108 19.54 -7.00 -11.41
N PRO A 109 20.58 -7.17 -12.24
CA PRO A 109 21.61 -8.16 -12.00
C PRO A 109 22.30 -7.86 -10.67
N GLY A 110 22.38 -8.85 -9.78
CA GLY A 110 22.89 -8.72 -8.41
C GLY A 110 21.79 -8.72 -7.35
N ALA A 111 20.52 -8.40 -7.68
CA ALA A 111 19.40 -8.59 -6.76
C ALA A 111 19.06 -10.09 -6.65
N GLN A 112 18.65 -10.51 -5.45
CA GLN A 112 18.14 -11.86 -5.24
C GLN A 112 16.67 -11.92 -5.61
N VAL A 113 16.34 -12.56 -6.73
CA VAL A 113 14.96 -12.77 -7.17
C VAL A 113 14.45 -14.10 -6.68
N LEU A 114 13.36 -14.10 -5.93
CA LEU A 114 12.74 -15.28 -5.33
C LEU A 114 11.34 -15.47 -5.90
N ARG A 115 11.14 -16.59 -6.57
CA ARG A 115 9.80 -16.99 -6.95
C ARG A 115 9.06 -17.56 -5.75
N GLY A 116 8.01 -16.89 -5.27
CA GLY A 116 7.25 -17.33 -4.10
C GLY A 116 5.98 -16.53 -3.86
N ASP A 117 5.21 -17.02 -2.89
CA ASP A 117 4.00 -16.33 -2.43
C ASP A 117 4.36 -15.32 -1.35
N ALA A 118 4.18 -14.03 -1.65
CA ALA A 118 4.45 -12.94 -0.73
C ALA A 118 3.49 -12.89 0.48
N TYR A 119 2.38 -13.62 0.47
CA TYR A 119 1.50 -13.77 1.64
C TYR A 119 1.91 -14.94 2.56
N ARG A 120 2.98 -15.66 2.21
CA ARG A 120 3.56 -16.77 2.99
C ARG A 120 5.04 -16.49 3.22
N LEU A 121 5.34 -15.38 3.88
CA LEU A 121 6.72 -14.88 4.04
C LEU A 121 7.62 -15.89 4.76
N LYS A 122 7.15 -16.52 5.81
CA LYS A 122 7.91 -17.54 6.55
C LYS A 122 8.42 -18.65 5.64
N ASP A 123 7.57 -19.14 4.74
CA ASP A 123 7.94 -20.23 3.83
C ASP A 123 8.85 -19.71 2.71
N THR A 124 8.50 -18.57 2.14
CA THR A 124 9.17 -17.99 0.97
C THR A 124 10.57 -17.49 1.32
N LEU A 125 10.74 -16.91 2.51
CA LEU A 125 11.99 -16.29 2.96
C LEU A 125 12.77 -17.17 3.98
N ARG A 126 12.39 -18.41 4.18
CA ARG A 126 13.03 -19.31 5.17
C ARG A 126 14.55 -19.45 5.00
N HIS A 127 15.05 -19.31 3.77
CA HIS A 127 16.49 -19.40 3.49
C HIS A 127 17.26 -18.11 3.87
N LEU A 128 16.55 -17.02 4.21
CA LEU A 128 17.13 -15.81 4.79
C LEU A 128 17.19 -15.88 6.33
N ASP A 129 16.94 -17.06 6.90
CA ASP A 129 16.94 -17.24 8.36
C ASP A 129 18.29 -16.80 8.93
N GLY A 130 18.26 -15.86 9.88
CA GLY A 130 19.45 -15.22 10.43
C GLY A 130 19.98 -13.99 9.67
N ALA A 131 19.50 -13.71 8.45
CA ALA A 131 19.83 -12.45 7.76
C ALA A 131 19.04 -11.29 8.34
N ALA A 132 19.72 -10.18 8.63
CA ALA A 132 19.03 -8.96 9.07
C ALA A 132 18.20 -8.38 7.92
N VAL A 133 16.89 -8.19 8.12
CA VAL A 133 15.99 -7.48 7.20
C VAL A 133 15.68 -6.11 7.78
N ALA A 134 16.07 -5.05 7.09
CA ALA A 134 15.88 -3.69 7.56
C ALA A 134 14.50 -3.12 7.18
N THR A 135 14.03 -3.42 5.97
CA THR A 135 12.74 -2.89 5.48
C THR A 135 12.08 -3.88 4.53
N ILE A 136 10.76 -3.98 4.64
CA ILE A 136 9.93 -4.68 3.66
C ILE A 136 9.08 -3.63 2.93
N VAL A 137 9.17 -3.62 1.59
CA VAL A 137 8.41 -2.72 0.71
C VAL A 137 7.40 -3.56 -0.05
N SER A 138 6.11 -3.27 0.10
CA SER A 138 5.04 -4.08 -0.45
C SER A 138 4.26 -3.32 -1.53
N SER A 139 4.19 -3.91 -2.70
CA SER A 139 3.34 -3.48 -3.81
C SER A 139 2.08 -4.35 -3.96
N LEU A 140 1.78 -5.19 -2.96
CA LEU A 140 0.64 -6.10 -2.99
C LEU A 140 -0.70 -5.36 -2.86
N PRO A 141 -1.77 -5.87 -3.50
CA PRO A 141 -3.12 -5.33 -3.38
C PRO A 141 -3.79 -5.76 -2.06
N LEU A 142 -3.28 -5.28 -0.92
CA LEU A 142 -3.67 -5.76 0.42
C LEU A 142 -5.16 -5.61 0.72
N LEU A 143 -5.84 -4.60 0.16
CA LEU A 143 -7.28 -4.41 0.39
C LEU A 143 -8.15 -5.48 -0.27
N THR A 144 -7.59 -6.31 -1.16
CA THR A 144 -8.28 -7.49 -1.70
C THR A 144 -8.29 -8.68 -0.73
N ARG A 145 -7.53 -8.60 0.36
CA ARG A 145 -7.37 -9.67 1.34
C ARG A 145 -8.13 -9.38 2.62
N PRO A 146 -8.66 -10.42 3.30
CA PRO A 146 -9.27 -10.30 4.62
C PRO A 146 -8.33 -9.64 5.64
N GLU A 147 -8.89 -8.95 6.62
CA GLU A 147 -8.11 -8.29 7.69
C GLU A 147 -7.13 -9.25 8.39
N ARG A 148 -7.55 -10.48 8.63
CA ARG A 148 -6.73 -11.51 9.26
C ARG A 148 -5.46 -11.79 8.45
N GLU A 149 -5.56 -11.95 7.14
CA GLU A 149 -4.41 -12.24 6.27
C GLU A 149 -3.45 -11.05 6.20
N ARG A 150 -3.99 -9.83 6.18
CA ARG A 150 -3.18 -8.60 6.19
C ARG A 150 -2.40 -8.44 7.48
N LEU A 151 -3.01 -8.76 8.63
CA LEU A 151 -2.33 -8.75 9.94
C LEU A 151 -1.30 -9.87 10.04
N GLN A 152 -1.63 -11.07 9.55
CA GLN A 152 -0.67 -12.17 9.51
C GLN A 152 0.57 -11.80 8.70
N LEU A 153 0.39 -11.20 7.51
CA LEU A 153 1.50 -10.71 6.70
C LEU A 153 2.35 -9.69 7.47
N LEU A 154 1.71 -8.75 8.19
CA LEU A 154 2.42 -7.76 8.97
C LEU A 154 3.20 -8.40 10.12
N ASP A 155 2.59 -9.32 10.85
CA ASP A 155 3.22 -10.06 11.95
C ASP A 155 4.42 -10.89 11.46
N GLU A 156 4.29 -11.60 10.32
CA GLU A 156 5.38 -12.35 9.69
C GLU A 156 6.51 -11.43 9.22
N ALA A 157 6.15 -10.28 8.63
CA ALA A 157 7.12 -9.29 8.20
C ALA A 157 7.95 -8.74 9.38
N PHE A 158 7.29 -8.39 10.49
CA PHE A 158 7.98 -7.89 11.69
C PHE A 158 8.71 -8.98 12.47
N ALA A 159 8.41 -10.25 12.25
CA ALA A 159 9.20 -11.36 12.79
C ALA A 159 10.56 -11.51 12.07
N LEU A 160 10.64 -11.12 10.78
CA LEU A 160 11.87 -11.13 9.97
C LEU A 160 12.71 -9.87 10.16
N MET A 161 12.07 -8.75 10.49
CA MET A 161 12.74 -7.47 10.70
C MET A 161 13.16 -7.32 12.17
N GLY A 162 14.24 -6.59 12.42
CA GLY A 162 14.61 -6.16 13.76
C GLY A 162 13.64 -5.13 14.35
N ALA A 163 13.89 -4.71 15.59
CA ALA A 163 13.04 -3.77 16.33
C ALA A 163 12.82 -2.44 15.57
N GLU A 164 13.83 -1.98 14.85
CA GLU A 164 13.79 -0.72 14.09
C GLU A 164 13.30 -0.92 12.63
N GLY A 165 12.88 -2.13 12.27
CA GLY A 165 12.39 -2.45 10.93
C GLY A 165 11.13 -1.67 10.54
N SER A 166 10.91 -1.49 9.25
CA SER A 166 9.71 -0.81 8.74
C SER A 166 9.07 -1.56 7.58
N PHE A 167 7.74 -1.58 7.58
CA PHE A 167 6.94 -2.12 6.50
C PHE A 167 6.31 -0.96 5.71
N VAL A 168 6.61 -0.87 4.42
CA VAL A 168 6.15 0.20 3.52
C VAL A 168 5.10 -0.35 2.57
N GLN A 169 3.95 0.31 2.48
CA GLN A 169 2.83 -0.09 1.63
C GLN A 169 2.18 1.12 0.99
N PHE A 170 1.72 1.02 -0.23
CA PHE A 170 0.86 2.06 -0.81
C PHE A 170 -0.63 1.66 -0.79
N THR A 171 -1.48 2.66 -0.92
CA THR A 171 -2.91 2.47 -1.17
C THR A 171 -3.48 3.65 -1.98
N TYR A 172 -4.48 3.37 -2.78
CA TYR A 172 -5.30 4.40 -3.42
C TYR A 172 -6.42 4.89 -2.49
N GLY A 173 -6.64 4.17 -1.39
CA GLY A 173 -7.63 4.50 -0.38
C GLY A 173 -7.17 5.57 0.60
N LEU A 174 -8.16 6.07 1.36
CA LEU A 174 -7.96 7.06 2.42
C LEU A 174 -7.57 6.44 3.75
N VAL A 175 -7.83 5.15 3.87
CA VAL A 175 -7.70 4.40 5.11
C VAL A 175 -6.47 3.52 5.02
N SER A 176 -5.85 3.28 6.17
CA SER A 176 -4.75 2.32 6.27
C SER A 176 -5.18 0.96 5.70
N PRO A 177 -4.37 0.34 4.82
CA PRO A 177 -4.60 -1.04 4.39
C PRO A 177 -4.45 -2.03 5.54
N MET A 178 -3.71 -1.67 6.61
CA MET A 178 -3.65 -2.46 7.84
C MET A 178 -4.75 -2.01 8.81
N PRO A 179 -5.50 -2.96 9.42
CA PRO A 179 -6.65 -2.65 10.26
C PRO A 179 -6.27 -2.25 11.69
N LEU A 180 -5.33 -1.31 11.84
CA LEU A 180 -4.84 -0.86 13.15
C LEU A 180 -5.93 -0.17 13.99
N LYS A 181 -6.95 0.43 13.35
CA LYS A 181 -8.04 1.11 14.07
C LYS A 181 -9.10 0.15 14.60
N THR A 182 -9.29 -0.98 13.94
CA THR A 182 -10.34 -1.96 14.25
C THR A 182 -9.83 -3.09 15.13
N ASN A 183 -8.52 -3.32 15.14
CA ASN A 183 -7.88 -4.37 15.93
C ASN A 183 -7.02 -3.76 17.05
N ARG A 184 -7.48 -3.92 18.32
CA ARG A 184 -6.81 -3.35 19.50
C ARG A 184 -5.39 -3.89 19.70
N ARG A 185 -5.15 -5.18 19.41
CA ARG A 185 -3.83 -5.80 19.51
C ARG A 185 -2.87 -5.17 18.50
N ALA A 186 -3.27 -5.14 17.23
CA ALA A 186 -2.45 -4.53 16.18
C ALA A 186 -2.18 -3.03 16.44
N ALA A 187 -3.13 -2.32 17.07
CA ALA A 187 -2.93 -0.91 17.46
C ALA A 187 -1.96 -0.74 18.62
N ALA A 188 -1.81 -1.76 19.48
CA ALA A 188 -0.82 -1.77 20.56
C ALA A 188 0.59 -2.12 20.04
N ASP A 189 0.67 -3.04 19.08
CA ASP A 189 1.94 -3.60 18.60
C ASP A 189 2.59 -2.76 17.48
N TYR A 190 1.78 -2.02 16.70
CA TYR A 190 2.24 -1.29 15.52
C TYR A 190 1.77 0.15 15.45
N ARG A 191 2.61 1.00 14.87
CA ARG A 191 2.27 2.38 14.48
C ARG A 191 2.22 2.49 12.96
N GLY A 192 1.29 3.30 12.44
CA GLY A 192 1.18 3.61 11.03
C GLY A 192 1.31 5.11 10.79
N GLU A 193 2.22 5.49 9.92
CA GLU A 193 2.40 6.84 9.40
C GLU A 193 1.99 6.89 7.93
N VAL A 194 1.44 8.01 7.49
CA VAL A 194 0.94 8.16 6.12
C VAL A 194 1.55 9.38 5.44
N SER A 195 1.94 9.22 4.18
CA SER A 195 2.44 10.32 3.35
C SER A 195 1.33 11.29 2.94
N ASN A 196 1.71 12.48 2.48
CA ASN A 196 0.84 13.27 1.64
C ASN A 196 0.45 12.47 0.38
N PRO A 197 -0.71 12.77 -0.22
CA PRO A 197 -1.10 12.13 -1.47
C PRO A 197 -0.07 12.38 -2.58
N VAL A 198 0.25 11.33 -3.31
CA VAL A 198 1.07 11.40 -4.52
C VAL A 198 0.13 11.78 -5.67
N TRP A 199 -0.04 13.08 -5.88
CA TRP A 199 -1.01 13.63 -6.84
C TRP A 199 -0.70 13.33 -8.30
N LEU A 200 0.59 13.21 -8.63
CA LEU A 200 1.06 12.87 -9.97
C LEU A 200 0.91 11.37 -10.28
N ASN A 201 0.36 10.60 -9.36
CA ASN A 201 -0.11 9.24 -9.60
C ASN A 201 -1.60 9.25 -9.92
N LEU A 202 -2.02 8.56 -10.95
CA LEU A 202 -3.42 8.50 -11.36
C LEU A 202 -3.96 7.06 -11.25
N PRO A 203 -4.89 6.80 -10.32
CA PRO A 203 -5.42 7.74 -9.32
C PRO A 203 -4.39 8.11 -8.25
N PRO A 204 -4.59 9.23 -7.51
CA PRO A 204 -3.69 9.60 -6.42
C PRO A 204 -3.57 8.51 -5.38
N ALA A 205 -2.34 8.23 -4.96
CA ALA A 205 -2.03 7.20 -3.99
C ALA A 205 -1.39 7.79 -2.73
N ARG A 206 -1.35 7.01 -1.65
CA ARG A 206 -0.65 7.34 -0.42
C ARG A 206 0.28 6.21 -0.04
N VAL A 207 1.41 6.55 0.57
CA VAL A 207 2.34 5.58 1.12
C VAL A 207 2.17 5.54 2.62
N TRP A 208 2.06 4.33 3.15
CA TRP A 208 2.02 4.02 4.56
C TRP A 208 3.34 3.39 4.98
N ARG A 209 3.85 3.81 6.12
CA ARG A 209 4.98 3.19 6.79
C ARG A 209 4.52 2.68 8.15
N TYR A 210 4.75 1.41 8.40
CA TYR A 210 4.45 0.77 9.68
C TYR A 210 5.75 0.45 10.39
N THR A 211 5.75 0.65 11.70
CA THR A 211 6.85 0.33 12.61
C THR A 211 6.28 -0.34 13.85
N ARG A 212 7.11 -1.01 14.64
CA ARG A 212 6.71 -1.43 15.97
C ARG A 212 6.35 -0.23 16.84
N ALA A 213 5.44 -0.41 17.78
CA ALA A 213 4.99 0.69 18.64
C ALA A 213 6.08 1.19 19.60
N ASP A 214 7.00 0.30 19.98
CA ASP A 214 8.14 0.53 20.85
C ASP A 214 9.44 0.90 20.12
N ALA A 215 9.45 0.86 18.80
CA ALA A 215 10.60 1.25 17.99
C ALA A 215 11.04 2.68 18.36
N LYS A 216 12.33 2.86 18.63
CA LYS A 216 12.96 4.16 18.84
C LYS A 216 13.14 4.85 17.50
N GLY A 217 12.01 5.22 16.88
CA GLY A 217 11.95 5.60 15.48
C GLY A 217 12.93 6.67 15.08
N VAL A 218 13.78 6.36 14.13
CA VAL A 218 14.44 7.36 13.30
C VAL A 218 13.35 8.05 12.49
N GLN A 219 13.12 9.35 12.73
CA GLN A 219 12.26 10.17 11.89
C GLN A 219 12.91 10.34 10.51
N LEU A 220 12.86 9.31 9.70
CA LEU A 220 13.47 9.30 8.35
C LEU A 220 12.70 10.16 7.35
N VAL A 221 11.49 10.57 7.69
CA VAL A 221 10.61 11.22 6.69
C VAL A 221 9.89 12.43 7.26
N THR A 222 10.44 13.60 7.02
CA THR A 222 9.80 14.91 7.28
C THR A 222 8.47 15.11 6.53
N HIS A 223 8.06 14.16 5.69
CA HIS A 223 6.86 14.24 4.85
C HIS A 223 5.75 13.25 5.23
N LEU A 224 5.95 12.39 6.23
CA LEU A 224 4.88 11.54 6.78
C LEU A 224 4.17 12.28 7.91
N ARG A 225 2.84 12.35 7.85
CA ARG A 225 1.99 12.96 8.88
C ARG A 225 1.21 11.90 9.63
N ARG A 226 0.94 12.12 10.92
CA ARG A 226 0.00 11.28 11.67
C ARG A 226 -1.39 11.40 11.05
N HIS A 227 -2.08 10.28 10.94
CA HIS A 227 -3.33 10.13 10.19
C HIS A 227 -4.47 11.10 10.52
N ASN A 228 -4.49 11.73 11.71
CA ASN A 228 -5.62 12.56 12.17
C ASN A 228 -5.74 13.92 11.47
N ASP A 229 -4.69 14.41 10.78
CA ASP A 229 -4.63 15.79 10.28
C ASP A 229 -5.15 15.98 8.84
N LEU A 230 -5.53 14.91 8.14
CA LEU A 230 -5.74 14.93 6.69
C LEU A 230 -7.19 14.82 6.21
N ALA A 231 -8.14 14.57 7.11
CA ALA A 231 -9.54 14.35 6.73
C ALA A 231 -10.23 15.53 6.02
N PRO A 232 -10.01 16.81 6.40
CA PRO A 232 -10.67 17.95 5.75
C PRO A 232 -10.16 18.23 4.33
N ALA A 233 -8.86 18.19 4.12
CA ALA A 233 -8.24 18.51 2.82
C ALA A 233 -8.62 17.50 1.72
N PHE A 234 -8.85 16.25 2.12
CA PHE A 234 -9.22 15.19 1.18
C PHE A 234 -10.68 15.27 0.73
N LYS A 235 -11.60 15.68 1.60
CA LYS A 235 -13.01 15.86 1.24
C LYS A 235 -13.16 16.90 0.12
N ALA A 236 -12.43 18.00 0.24
CA ALA A 236 -12.42 19.06 -0.77
C ALA A 236 -11.79 18.63 -2.10
N PHE A 237 -10.72 17.85 -2.07
CA PHE A 237 -10.07 17.32 -3.27
C PHE A 237 -10.95 16.34 -4.03
N ARG A 238 -11.58 15.38 -3.31
CA ARG A 238 -12.46 14.39 -3.92
C ARG A 238 -13.59 15.06 -4.72
N GLN A 239 -14.24 16.06 -4.13
CA GLN A 239 -15.33 16.78 -4.80
C GLN A 239 -14.87 17.55 -6.04
N LYS A 240 -13.66 18.14 -6.00
CA LYS A 240 -13.19 19.01 -7.11
C LYS A 240 -12.53 18.24 -8.26
N GLN A 241 -11.88 17.11 -8.02
CA GLN A 241 -11.06 16.47 -9.05
C GLN A 241 -11.38 14.99 -9.31
N VAL A 242 -11.75 14.21 -8.30
CA VAL A 242 -11.99 12.78 -8.47
C VAL A 242 -13.39 12.48 -8.98
N GLU A 243 -14.40 13.12 -8.45
CA GLU A 243 -15.80 12.89 -8.87
C GLU A 243 -16.07 13.31 -10.32
N PRO A 244 -15.56 14.47 -10.81
CA PRO A 244 -15.69 14.82 -12.23
C PRO A 244 -14.94 13.88 -13.17
N ALA A 245 -13.73 13.44 -12.79
CA ALA A 245 -12.94 12.50 -13.60
C ALA A 245 -13.60 11.12 -13.69
N LEU A 246 -14.15 10.61 -12.58
CA LEU A 246 -14.92 9.37 -12.58
C LEU A 246 -16.22 9.48 -13.38
N ALA A 247 -16.92 10.63 -13.30
CA ALA A 247 -18.11 10.89 -14.08
C ALA A 247 -17.80 10.94 -15.59
N PHE A 248 -16.67 11.53 -15.96
CA PHE A 248 -16.20 11.58 -17.35
C PHE A 248 -15.84 10.19 -17.88
N LEU A 249 -15.10 9.38 -17.10
CA LEU A 249 -14.76 8.00 -17.47
C LEU A 249 -16.01 7.11 -17.58
N LYS A 250 -16.98 7.29 -16.69
CA LYS A 250 -18.26 6.58 -16.78
C LYS A 250 -19.05 6.96 -18.03
N LYS A 251 -19.05 8.25 -18.41
CA LYS A 251 -19.69 8.73 -19.63
C LYS A 251 -19.05 8.17 -20.91
N ILE A 252 -17.74 7.93 -20.90
CA ILE A 252 -17.02 7.26 -21.99
C ILE A 252 -17.37 5.77 -22.03
N ALA A 253 -17.43 5.10 -20.88
CA ALA A 253 -17.77 3.68 -20.78
C ALA A 253 -19.24 3.38 -21.16
N ASP A 254 -20.15 4.34 -20.89
CA ASP A 254 -21.57 4.28 -21.22
C ASP A 254 -21.88 4.92 -22.62
N GLY A 255 -20.87 5.10 -23.48
CA GLY A 255 -21.00 5.68 -24.81
C GLY A 255 -22.12 5.03 -25.66
N PRO A 256 -22.64 5.69 -26.70
CA PRO A 256 -23.90 5.33 -27.35
C PRO A 256 -23.82 3.88 -27.85
N ARG A 257 -24.71 3.02 -27.32
CA ARG A 257 -25.00 1.71 -27.91
C ARG A 257 -25.60 2.00 -29.29
N ASP A 258 -24.77 1.91 -30.29
CA ASP A 258 -25.18 2.06 -31.68
C ASP A 258 -26.24 1.00 -31.99
N GLY A 259 -27.47 1.49 -32.16
CA GLY A 259 -28.62 0.68 -32.52
C GLY A 259 -28.51 0.28 -33.99
N ARG A 260 -27.95 -0.88 -34.24
CA ARG A 260 -28.20 -1.56 -35.53
C ARG A 260 -29.37 -2.49 -35.33
N ARG A 261 -30.48 -2.08 -35.90
CA ARG A 261 -31.55 -2.98 -36.35
C ARG A 261 -31.17 -3.53 -37.72
#